data_ce9fabe4bb95d98f8fbf67127a2c1198
#
_entry.id   ce9fabe4bb95d98f8fbf67127a2c1198
#
_cell.length_a   1.000
_cell.length_b   1.000
_cell.length_c   1.000
_cell.angle_alpha   90.00
_cell.angle_beta   90.00
_cell.angle_gamma   90.00
#
_symmetry.space_group_name_H-M   'P 1'
#
loop_
_entity.id
_entity.type
_entity.pdbx_description
1 polymer ?
#
loop_
_entity_poly.entity_id
_entity_poly.type
_entity_poly.pdbx_seq_one_letter_code
_entity_poly.pdbx_strand_id
1 'polypeptide(L)'
;KKSFGRTQVLNDISLDIPSGQMVALLGPSGSGKTTLLRIIAGLEHQTSGHIRFHGTDVSRMHARDRKVGFVFQHYALFRHMTVFDNIAFGLTVLPRRERPNAAAIKAKVTKLLEMVQLAHLADRYPAQLSGGQKQRVALARALAVEPQILLLDEPFGALDAQVRKELRRWLRQLHEELKFTSVFVTHDQEEAMEVAD
;
A
#
# COMPACT_ATOMS: atom_id res chain seq x y z
N LYS A 1 -3.02 -4.86 21.21
CA LYS A 1 -2.89 -3.60 21.97
C LYS A 1 -1.61 -2.86 21.60
N LYS A 2 -1.65 -1.53 21.65
CA LYS A 2 -0.46 -0.70 21.47
C LYS A 2 -0.46 0.50 22.40
N SER A 3 0.64 0.70 23.10
CA SER A 3 0.91 1.89 23.92
C SER A 3 2.24 2.52 23.54
N PHE A 4 2.31 3.84 23.58
CA PHE A 4 3.53 4.63 23.51
C PHE A 4 3.74 5.29 24.87
N GLY A 5 4.70 4.78 25.62
CA GLY A 5 4.88 5.19 27.02
C GLY A 5 3.61 4.93 27.83
N ARG A 6 3.03 6.01 28.37
CA ARG A 6 1.76 5.94 29.14
C ARG A 6 0.49 6.07 28.31
N THR A 7 0.61 6.43 27.03
CA THR A 7 -0.55 6.65 26.15
C THR A 7 -0.92 5.37 25.42
N GLN A 8 -2.11 4.84 25.69
CA GLN A 8 -2.66 3.70 24.97
C GLN A 8 -3.33 4.20 23.67
N VAL A 9 -2.84 3.72 22.52
CA VAL A 9 -3.33 4.11 21.18
C VAL A 9 -4.27 3.05 20.62
N LEU A 10 -3.97 1.77 20.81
CA LEU A 10 -4.84 0.66 20.40
C LEU A 10 -5.23 -0.16 21.60
N ASN A 11 -6.53 -0.26 21.85
CA ASN A 11 -7.08 -0.99 22.98
C ASN A 11 -7.91 -2.17 22.49
N ASP A 12 -7.35 -3.37 22.62
CA ASP A 12 -8.02 -4.66 22.41
C ASP A 12 -8.71 -4.79 21.03
N ILE A 13 -7.97 -4.49 19.98
CA ILE A 13 -8.44 -4.61 18.59
C ILE A 13 -8.35 -6.08 18.18
N SER A 14 -9.48 -6.65 17.76
CA SER A 14 -9.56 -7.94 17.08
C SER A 14 -10.24 -7.72 15.73
N LEU A 15 -9.61 -8.16 14.66
CA LEU A 15 -10.08 -7.96 13.30
C LEU A 15 -9.66 -9.15 12.43
N ASP A 16 -10.63 -9.73 11.74
CA ASP A 16 -10.41 -10.73 10.71
C ASP A 16 -10.68 -10.12 9.33
N ILE A 17 -9.74 -10.33 8.41
CA ILE A 17 -9.83 -9.83 7.04
C ILE A 17 -9.79 -11.03 6.11
N PRO A 18 -10.89 -11.35 5.42
CA PRO A 18 -10.91 -12.44 4.46
C PRO A 18 -9.94 -12.19 3.29
N SER A 19 -9.33 -13.27 2.80
CA SER A 19 -8.43 -13.19 1.64
C SER A 19 -9.16 -12.67 0.41
N GLY A 20 -8.51 -11.77 -0.33
CA GLY A 20 -9.06 -11.19 -1.55
C GLY A 20 -10.06 -10.07 -1.32
N GLN A 21 -10.30 -9.65 -0.08
CA GLN A 21 -11.17 -8.51 0.21
C GLN A 21 -10.38 -7.21 0.42
N MET A 22 -11.03 -6.10 0.12
CA MET A 22 -10.59 -4.75 0.41
C MET A 22 -11.38 -4.17 1.59
N VAL A 23 -10.72 -3.96 2.72
CA VAL A 23 -11.32 -3.49 3.97
C VAL A 23 -10.93 -2.04 4.25
N ALA A 24 -11.93 -1.21 4.56
CA ALA A 24 -11.72 0.17 4.99
C ALA A 24 -11.66 0.28 6.52
N LEU A 25 -10.63 0.93 7.05
CA LEU A 25 -10.56 1.39 8.44
C LEU A 25 -11.03 2.84 8.49
N LEU A 26 -12.28 3.03 8.89
CA LEU A 26 -12.92 4.34 9.00
C LEU A 26 -12.84 4.88 10.42
N GLY A 27 -12.65 6.17 10.57
CA GLY A 27 -12.69 6.84 11.86
C GLY A 27 -11.98 8.20 11.86
N PRO A 28 -12.12 8.99 12.95
CA PRO A 28 -11.53 10.32 13.03
C PRO A 28 -9.99 10.27 13.02
N SER A 29 -9.38 11.42 12.70
CA SER A 29 -7.93 11.57 12.79
C SER A 29 -7.45 11.31 14.23
N GLY A 30 -6.31 10.66 14.39
CA GLY A 30 -5.75 10.32 15.70
C GLY A 30 -6.34 9.08 16.38
N SER A 31 -7.29 8.36 15.76
CA SER A 31 -7.89 7.14 16.35
C SER A 31 -6.99 5.88 16.27
N GLY A 32 -5.75 6.01 15.81
CA GLY A 32 -4.79 4.90 15.78
C GLY A 32 -4.77 4.06 14.50
N LYS A 33 -5.54 4.40 13.46
CA LYS A 33 -5.63 3.65 12.19
C LYS A 33 -4.27 3.47 11.50
N THR A 34 -3.54 4.56 11.30
CA THR A 34 -2.16 4.51 10.75
C THR A 34 -1.22 3.67 11.62
N THR A 35 -1.38 3.75 12.95
CA THR A 35 -0.61 2.90 13.87
C THR A 35 -0.92 1.43 13.67
N LEU A 36 -2.20 1.09 13.50
CA LEU A 36 -2.62 -0.29 13.20
C LEU A 36 -2.03 -0.78 11.87
N LEU A 37 -2.11 0.03 10.80
CA LEU A 37 -1.50 -0.32 9.52
C LEU A 37 0.01 -0.56 9.65
N ARG A 38 0.73 0.32 10.35
CA ARG A 38 2.17 0.17 10.57
C ARG A 38 2.52 -1.10 11.36
N ILE A 39 1.68 -1.48 12.32
CA ILE A 39 1.86 -2.72 13.07
C ILE A 39 1.63 -3.94 12.16
N ILE A 40 0.60 -3.93 11.32
CA ILE A 40 0.36 -5.00 10.33
C ILE A 40 1.54 -5.10 9.37
N ALA A 41 2.09 -3.99 8.90
CA ALA A 41 3.25 -3.95 8.03
C ALA A 41 4.57 -4.39 8.69
N GLY A 42 4.63 -4.45 10.02
CA GLY A 42 5.88 -4.70 10.76
C GLY A 42 6.82 -3.48 10.83
N LEU A 43 6.30 -2.28 10.54
CA LEU A 43 7.01 -1.00 10.68
C LEU A 43 6.94 -0.47 12.12
N GLU A 44 6.01 -1.01 12.91
CA GLU A 44 5.83 -0.73 14.33
C GLU A 44 5.50 -2.05 15.05
N HIS A 45 5.85 -2.16 16.34
CA HIS A 45 5.56 -3.36 17.13
C HIS A 45 4.35 -3.13 18.03
N GLN A 46 3.48 -4.14 18.11
CA GLN A 46 2.40 -4.17 19.10
C GLN A 46 2.98 -4.35 20.52
N THR A 47 2.27 -3.81 21.53
CA THR A 47 2.62 -4.03 22.94
C THR A 47 2.21 -5.44 23.38
N SER A 48 1.06 -5.92 22.91
CA SER A 48 0.57 -7.30 23.13
C SER A 48 -0.39 -7.71 22.03
N GLY A 49 -0.66 -9.01 21.92
CA GLY A 49 -1.51 -9.60 20.89
C GLY A 49 -0.71 -10.18 19.74
N HIS A 50 -1.43 -10.73 18.74
CA HIS A 50 -0.86 -11.46 17.63
C HIS A 50 -1.36 -10.93 16.31
N ILE A 51 -0.52 -11.06 15.27
CA ILE A 51 -0.88 -10.80 13.87
C ILE A 51 -0.62 -12.09 13.10
N ARG A 52 -1.65 -12.53 12.35
CA ARG A 52 -1.54 -13.75 11.55
C ARG A 52 -1.88 -13.45 10.09
N PHE A 53 -1.07 -13.98 9.18
CA PHE A 53 -1.34 -14.00 7.73
C PHE A 53 -1.53 -15.45 7.31
N HIS A 54 -2.69 -15.77 6.78
CA HIS A 54 -3.05 -17.14 6.36
C HIS A 54 -2.74 -18.19 7.46
N GLY A 55 -3.08 -17.85 8.72
CA GLY A 55 -2.84 -18.71 9.89
C GLY A 55 -1.44 -18.65 10.48
N THR A 56 -0.45 -18.08 9.77
CA THR A 56 0.94 -17.97 10.25
C THR A 56 1.10 -16.72 11.13
N ASP A 57 1.65 -16.88 12.32
CA ASP A 57 1.96 -15.76 13.21
C ASP A 57 3.19 -14.98 12.69
N VAL A 58 2.96 -13.72 12.32
CA VAL A 58 3.98 -12.80 11.80
C VAL A 58 4.33 -11.70 12.80
N SER A 59 3.85 -11.77 14.03
CA SER A 59 3.96 -10.71 15.05
C SER A 59 5.40 -10.23 15.30
N ARG A 60 6.37 -11.14 15.22
CA ARG A 60 7.80 -10.87 15.43
C ARG A 60 8.62 -10.83 14.15
N MET A 61 7.99 -11.04 13.00
CA MET A 61 8.64 -11.05 11.70
C MET A 61 9.03 -9.63 11.29
N HIS A 62 10.21 -9.44 10.72
CA HIS A 62 10.62 -8.14 10.19
C HIS A 62 9.74 -7.71 9.01
N ALA A 63 9.54 -6.41 8.83
CA ALA A 63 8.70 -5.85 7.77
C ALA A 63 9.05 -6.41 6.38
N ARG A 64 10.33 -6.50 6.03
CA ARG A 64 10.81 -7.04 4.74
C ARG A 64 10.38 -8.48 4.47
N ASP A 65 10.20 -9.28 5.53
CA ASP A 65 9.91 -10.71 5.42
C ASP A 65 8.39 -10.99 5.44
N ARG A 66 7.56 -9.99 5.79
CA ARG A 66 6.09 -10.10 5.82
C ARG A 66 5.43 -10.07 4.44
N LYS A 67 6.16 -9.72 3.39
CA LYS A 67 5.62 -9.58 2.02
C LYS A 67 4.38 -8.68 1.95
N VAL A 68 4.45 -7.52 2.58
CA VAL A 68 3.40 -6.52 2.61
C VAL A 68 3.78 -5.36 1.71
N GLY A 69 2.87 -4.92 0.85
CA GLY A 69 2.98 -3.66 0.13
C GLY A 69 2.44 -2.52 0.99
N PHE A 70 3.15 -1.41 1.08
CA PHE A 70 2.71 -0.24 1.85
C PHE A 70 2.73 1.01 1.00
N VAL A 71 1.60 1.70 0.93
CA VAL A 71 1.46 3.01 0.27
C VAL A 71 1.23 4.06 1.34
N PHE A 72 2.16 5.00 1.46
CA PHE A 72 2.13 6.07 2.44
C PHE A 72 1.26 7.24 1.97
N GLN A 73 0.67 7.97 2.89
CA GLN A 73 -0.17 9.15 2.67
C GLN A 73 0.46 10.20 1.73
N HIS A 74 1.78 10.38 1.80
CA HIS A 74 2.53 11.32 0.93
C HIS A 74 3.32 10.60 -0.17
N TYR A 75 2.84 9.41 -0.61
CA TYR A 75 3.38 8.59 -1.70
C TYR A 75 4.80 8.05 -1.46
N ALA A 76 5.66 8.76 -0.74
CA ALA A 76 7.06 8.42 -0.44
C ALA A 76 7.87 7.97 -1.67
N LEU A 77 7.67 8.65 -2.82
CA LEU A 77 8.42 8.37 -4.04
C LEU A 77 9.86 8.87 -3.93
N PHE A 78 10.78 8.13 -4.50
CA PHE A 78 12.19 8.51 -4.61
C PHE A 78 12.34 9.62 -5.66
N ARG A 79 12.57 10.85 -5.21
CA ARG A 79 12.56 12.06 -6.05
C ARG A 79 13.62 12.08 -7.14
N HIS A 80 14.74 11.40 -6.92
CA HIS A 80 15.89 11.28 -7.83
C HIS A 80 15.79 10.12 -8.82
N MET A 81 14.72 9.33 -8.75
CA MET A 81 14.45 8.19 -9.61
C MET A 81 13.31 8.51 -10.57
N THR A 82 13.37 7.94 -11.77
CA THR A 82 12.26 7.99 -12.73
C THR A 82 11.04 7.23 -12.20
N VAL A 83 9.91 7.34 -12.87
CA VAL A 83 8.72 6.53 -12.60
C VAL A 83 9.04 5.05 -12.75
N PHE A 84 9.73 4.67 -13.84
CA PHE A 84 10.19 3.30 -14.06
C PHE A 84 11.05 2.80 -12.90
N ASP A 85 12.06 3.56 -12.50
CA ASP A 85 13.00 3.17 -11.44
C ASP A 85 12.31 3.09 -10.08
N ASN A 86 11.36 3.98 -9.78
CA ASN A 86 10.54 3.89 -8.56
C ASN A 86 9.80 2.56 -8.47
N ILE A 87 9.16 2.12 -9.57
CA ILE A 87 8.42 0.86 -9.60
C ILE A 87 9.38 -0.33 -9.54
N ALA A 88 10.50 -0.26 -10.26
CA ALA A 88 11.51 -1.32 -10.30
C ALA A 88 12.25 -1.51 -8.98
N PHE A 89 12.31 -0.48 -8.12
CA PHE A 89 13.19 -0.42 -6.95
C PHE A 89 13.10 -1.66 -6.06
N GLY A 90 11.88 -2.06 -5.67
CA GLY A 90 11.68 -3.23 -4.81
C GLY A 90 12.26 -4.52 -5.40
N LEU A 91 12.22 -4.66 -6.72
CA LEU A 91 12.77 -5.83 -7.43
C LEU A 91 14.30 -5.78 -7.51
N THR A 92 14.88 -4.58 -7.65
CA THR A 92 16.33 -4.40 -7.80
C THR A 92 17.10 -4.62 -6.49
N VAL A 93 16.46 -4.38 -5.33
CA VAL A 93 17.08 -4.55 -4.01
C VAL A 93 16.90 -5.95 -3.41
N LEU A 94 16.18 -6.85 -4.09
CA LEU A 94 16.07 -8.25 -3.67
C LEU A 94 17.45 -8.92 -3.60
N PRO A 95 17.62 -9.90 -2.70
CA PRO A 95 18.82 -10.75 -2.68
C PRO A 95 19.11 -11.35 -4.06
N ARG A 96 20.38 -11.53 -4.42
CA ARG A 96 20.78 -12.00 -5.76
C ARG A 96 20.05 -13.26 -6.22
N ARG A 97 19.73 -14.18 -5.29
CA ARG A 97 19.06 -15.46 -5.59
C ARG A 97 17.57 -15.27 -5.95
N GLU A 98 16.95 -14.21 -5.47
CA GLU A 98 15.52 -13.92 -5.65
C GLU A 98 15.28 -12.82 -6.69
N ARG A 99 16.34 -12.09 -7.06
CA ARG A 99 16.26 -10.96 -7.99
C ARG A 99 16.02 -11.45 -9.42
N PRO A 100 14.93 -11.00 -10.06
CA PRO A 100 14.75 -11.26 -11.49
C PRO A 100 15.85 -10.64 -12.33
N ASN A 101 16.12 -11.18 -13.50
CA ASN A 101 17.04 -10.53 -14.44
C ASN A 101 16.47 -9.21 -14.99
N ALA A 102 17.32 -8.39 -15.62
CA ALA A 102 16.95 -7.08 -16.11
C ALA A 102 15.79 -7.10 -17.12
N ALA A 103 15.73 -8.11 -17.98
CA ALA A 103 14.64 -8.25 -18.95
C ALA A 103 13.30 -8.57 -18.26
N ALA A 104 13.30 -9.43 -17.25
CA ALA A 104 12.11 -9.77 -16.46
C ALA A 104 11.63 -8.55 -15.63
N ILE A 105 12.55 -7.79 -15.02
CA ILE A 105 12.21 -6.54 -14.32
C ILE A 105 11.56 -5.57 -15.30
N LYS A 106 12.17 -5.35 -16.48
CA LYS A 106 11.63 -4.45 -17.49
C LYS A 106 10.22 -4.86 -17.92
N ALA A 107 10.01 -6.13 -18.25
CA ALA A 107 8.70 -6.65 -18.66
C ALA A 107 7.63 -6.44 -17.57
N LYS A 108 7.98 -6.75 -16.31
CA LYS A 108 7.07 -6.59 -15.17
C LYS A 108 6.70 -5.12 -14.92
N VAL A 109 7.70 -4.23 -14.94
CA VAL A 109 7.46 -2.79 -14.74
C VAL A 109 6.64 -2.20 -15.87
N THR A 110 6.90 -2.58 -17.14
CA THR A 110 6.10 -2.14 -18.28
C THR A 110 4.64 -2.56 -18.13
N LYS A 111 4.37 -3.81 -17.77
CA LYS A 111 3.01 -4.30 -17.49
C LYS A 111 2.32 -3.53 -16.37
N LEU A 112 3.03 -3.22 -15.29
CA LEU A 112 2.49 -2.42 -14.19
C LEU A 112 2.19 -0.98 -14.63
N LEU A 113 3.07 -0.37 -15.43
CA LEU A 113 2.86 0.97 -15.99
C LEU A 113 1.63 1.03 -16.90
N GLU A 114 1.40 0.02 -17.72
CA GLU A 114 0.19 -0.12 -18.54
C GLU A 114 -1.06 -0.24 -17.65
N MET A 115 -1.03 -1.12 -16.64
CA MET A 115 -2.11 -1.34 -15.68
C MET A 115 -2.51 -0.05 -14.96
N VAL A 116 -1.53 0.77 -14.53
CA VAL A 116 -1.81 2.06 -13.87
C VAL A 116 -2.00 3.21 -14.87
N GLN A 117 -1.99 2.94 -16.19
CA GLN A 117 -2.19 3.91 -17.28
C GLN A 117 -1.12 5.02 -17.31
N LEU A 118 0.12 4.69 -16.97
CA LEU A 118 1.23 5.64 -16.90
C LEU A 118 2.43 5.23 -17.79
N ALA A 119 2.23 4.35 -18.78
CA ALA A 119 3.31 3.88 -19.65
C ALA A 119 4.05 5.03 -20.35
N HIS A 120 3.33 6.09 -20.76
CA HIS A 120 3.87 7.29 -21.40
C HIS A 120 4.69 8.20 -20.46
N LEU A 121 4.72 7.92 -19.16
CA LEU A 121 5.42 8.70 -18.14
C LEU A 121 6.61 7.94 -17.53
N ALA A 122 7.00 6.79 -18.08
CA ALA A 122 8.04 5.92 -17.52
C ALA A 122 9.34 6.66 -17.18
N ASP A 123 9.78 7.56 -18.06
CA ASP A 123 11.04 8.32 -17.93
C ASP A 123 10.88 9.64 -17.15
N ARG A 124 9.68 9.98 -16.69
CA ARG A 124 9.43 11.18 -15.89
C ARG A 124 9.87 11.01 -14.45
N TYR A 125 10.15 12.13 -13.80
CA TYR A 125 10.47 12.19 -12.38
C TYR A 125 9.23 12.58 -11.55
N PRO A 126 9.16 12.22 -10.26
CA PRO A 126 8.01 12.54 -9.40
C PRO A 126 7.60 14.02 -9.38
N ALA A 127 8.56 14.95 -9.52
CA ALA A 127 8.28 16.38 -9.58
C ALA A 127 7.41 16.80 -10.79
N GLN A 128 7.38 15.98 -11.83
CA GLN A 128 6.66 16.23 -13.10
C GLN A 128 5.26 15.59 -13.12
N LEU A 129 4.84 14.97 -12.02
CA LEU A 129 3.59 14.21 -11.91
C LEU A 129 2.53 14.96 -11.11
N SER A 130 1.26 14.79 -11.49
CA SER A 130 0.11 15.17 -10.65
C SER A 130 0.03 14.32 -9.38
N GLY A 131 -0.78 14.73 -8.41
CA GLY A 131 -1.01 13.96 -7.19
C GLY A 131 -1.55 12.55 -7.47
N GLY A 132 -2.56 12.42 -8.33
CA GLY A 132 -3.14 11.14 -8.74
C GLY A 132 -2.13 10.24 -9.47
N GLN A 133 -1.28 10.82 -10.33
CA GLN A 133 -0.21 10.07 -10.99
C GLN A 133 0.83 9.55 -9.98
N LYS A 134 1.24 10.38 -9.00
CA LYS A 134 2.15 9.96 -7.92
C LYS A 134 1.54 8.79 -7.12
N GLN A 135 0.25 8.85 -6.82
CA GLN A 135 -0.44 7.78 -6.10
C GLN A 135 -0.44 6.47 -6.90
N ARG A 136 -0.74 6.52 -8.19
CA ARG A 136 -0.70 5.34 -9.07
C ARG A 136 0.71 4.75 -9.17
N VAL A 137 1.76 5.57 -9.23
CA VAL A 137 3.16 5.11 -9.20
C VAL A 137 3.48 4.43 -7.87
N ALA A 138 3.07 5.02 -6.73
CA ALA A 138 3.29 4.43 -5.42
C ALA A 138 2.60 3.07 -5.27
N LEU A 139 1.38 2.94 -5.82
CA LEU A 139 0.65 1.68 -5.84
C LEU A 139 1.32 0.64 -6.75
N ALA A 140 1.72 1.01 -7.98
CA ALA A 140 2.44 0.12 -8.89
C ALA A 140 3.77 -0.37 -8.25
N ARG A 141 4.49 0.51 -7.56
CA ARG A 141 5.70 0.16 -6.80
C ARG A 141 5.41 -0.88 -5.71
N ALA A 142 4.33 -0.69 -4.96
CA ALA A 142 3.94 -1.63 -3.90
C ALA A 142 3.52 -3.00 -4.49
N LEU A 143 2.85 -3.02 -5.63
CA LEU A 143 2.43 -4.24 -6.33
C LEU A 143 3.59 -4.97 -7.03
N ALA A 144 4.67 -4.27 -7.38
CA ALA A 144 5.80 -4.85 -8.13
C ALA A 144 6.43 -6.06 -7.42
N VAL A 145 6.43 -6.08 -6.11
CA VAL A 145 6.99 -7.18 -5.29
C VAL A 145 5.97 -8.29 -5.00
N GLU A 146 4.78 -8.25 -5.61
CA GLU A 146 3.69 -9.22 -5.43
C GLU A 146 3.37 -9.48 -3.94
N PRO A 147 2.93 -8.44 -3.22
CA PRO A 147 2.66 -8.56 -1.81
C PRO A 147 1.46 -9.48 -1.53
N GLN A 148 1.46 -10.16 -0.39
CA GLN A 148 0.31 -10.92 0.10
C GLN A 148 -0.83 -10.01 0.55
N ILE A 149 -0.48 -8.84 1.08
CA ILE A 149 -1.41 -7.84 1.60
C ILE A 149 -0.94 -6.46 1.16
N LEU A 150 -1.88 -5.63 0.72
CA LEU A 150 -1.63 -4.23 0.37
C LEU A 150 -2.23 -3.32 1.45
N LEU A 151 -1.42 -2.43 2.00
CA LEU A 151 -1.82 -1.46 3.02
C LEU A 151 -1.72 -0.04 2.46
N LEU A 152 -2.80 0.72 2.58
CA LEU A 152 -2.92 2.06 2.01
C LEU A 152 -3.27 3.07 3.12
N ASP A 153 -2.35 3.97 3.42
CA ASP A 153 -2.54 4.99 4.46
C ASP A 153 -3.07 6.28 3.84
N GLU A 154 -4.37 6.57 4.00
CA GLU A 154 -5.10 7.70 3.42
C GLU A 154 -4.82 7.91 1.92
N PRO A 155 -5.10 6.92 1.06
CA PRO A 155 -4.65 6.94 -0.33
C PRO A 155 -5.27 8.08 -1.16
N PHE A 156 -6.32 8.72 -0.67
CA PHE A 156 -7.07 9.75 -1.39
C PHE A 156 -6.93 11.15 -0.77
N GLY A 157 -6.32 11.28 0.43
CA GLY A 157 -6.39 12.48 1.27
C GLY A 157 -5.74 13.73 0.69
N ALA A 158 -4.72 13.62 -0.16
CA ALA A 158 -3.96 14.75 -0.69
C ALA A 158 -4.38 15.16 -2.12
N LEU A 159 -5.57 14.77 -2.57
CA LEU A 159 -6.05 14.95 -3.94
C LEU A 159 -7.24 15.90 -4.02
N ASP A 160 -7.37 16.63 -5.13
CA ASP A 160 -8.60 17.36 -5.44
C ASP A 160 -9.79 16.41 -5.69
N ALA A 161 -11.02 16.94 -5.61
CA ALA A 161 -12.23 16.13 -5.64
C ALA A 161 -12.39 15.29 -6.91
N GLN A 162 -12.03 15.85 -8.08
CA GLN A 162 -12.16 15.15 -9.36
C GLN A 162 -11.17 13.99 -9.45
N VAL A 163 -9.89 14.26 -9.17
CA VAL A 163 -8.83 13.23 -9.20
C VAL A 163 -9.09 12.15 -8.14
N ARG A 164 -9.61 12.52 -6.98
CA ARG A 164 -10.01 11.58 -5.93
C ARG A 164 -11.08 10.60 -6.42
N LYS A 165 -12.14 11.09 -7.06
CA LYS A 165 -13.22 10.27 -7.62
C LYS A 165 -12.72 9.30 -8.69
N GLU A 166 -11.87 9.78 -9.59
CA GLU A 166 -11.26 8.94 -10.63
C GLU A 166 -10.37 7.85 -10.05
N LEU A 167 -9.58 8.19 -9.03
CA LEU A 167 -8.68 7.24 -8.38
C LEU A 167 -9.44 6.17 -7.58
N ARG A 168 -10.54 6.54 -6.88
CA ARG A 168 -11.40 5.58 -6.16
C ARG A 168 -11.95 4.52 -7.13
N ARG A 169 -12.55 4.97 -8.24
CA ARG A 169 -13.10 4.06 -9.28
C ARG A 169 -12.02 3.16 -9.87
N TRP A 170 -10.88 3.74 -10.19
CA TRP A 170 -9.76 2.99 -10.73
C TRP A 170 -9.23 1.95 -9.73
N LEU A 171 -9.07 2.31 -8.44
CA LEU A 171 -8.61 1.37 -7.42
C LEU A 171 -9.60 0.22 -7.21
N ARG A 172 -10.90 0.51 -7.23
CA ARG A 172 -11.95 -0.51 -7.17
C ARG A 172 -11.88 -1.48 -8.35
N GLN A 173 -11.76 -0.98 -9.58
CA GLN A 173 -11.58 -1.82 -10.78
C GLN A 173 -10.32 -2.68 -10.67
N LEU A 174 -9.20 -2.11 -10.28
CA LEU A 174 -7.95 -2.84 -10.09
C LEU A 174 -8.09 -3.96 -9.06
N HIS A 175 -8.80 -3.70 -7.96
CA HIS A 175 -9.07 -4.72 -6.96
C HIS A 175 -9.97 -5.84 -7.51
N GLU A 176 -11.00 -5.51 -8.27
CA GLU A 176 -11.89 -6.49 -8.91
C GLU A 176 -11.15 -7.41 -9.90
N GLU A 177 -10.17 -6.87 -10.61
CA GLU A 177 -9.34 -7.64 -11.56
C GLU A 177 -8.33 -8.55 -10.86
N LEU A 178 -7.66 -8.06 -9.82
CA LEU A 178 -6.51 -8.74 -9.19
C LEU A 178 -6.86 -9.50 -7.91
N LYS A 179 -7.99 -9.18 -7.26
CA LYS A 179 -8.47 -9.82 -6.01
C LYS A 179 -7.40 -9.89 -4.90
N PHE A 180 -6.59 -8.84 -4.74
CA PHE A 180 -5.61 -8.78 -3.67
C PHE A 180 -6.26 -8.44 -2.33
N THR A 181 -5.76 -9.01 -1.25
CA THR A 181 -6.18 -8.62 0.11
C THR A 181 -5.62 -7.25 0.42
N SER A 182 -6.47 -6.31 0.83
CA SER A 182 -6.00 -4.96 1.15
C SER A 182 -6.74 -4.33 2.32
N VAL A 183 -6.03 -3.43 2.99
CA VAL A 183 -6.58 -2.57 4.04
C VAL A 183 -6.22 -1.13 3.74
N PHE A 184 -7.21 -0.26 3.69
CA PHE A 184 -6.95 1.16 3.55
C PHE A 184 -7.55 1.96 4.70
N VAL A 185 -6.87 3.05 5.06
CA VAL A 185 -7.32 4.00 6.07
C VAL A 185 -7.95 5.18 5.39
N THR A 186 -9.09 5.60 5.88
CA THR A 186 -9.74 6.85 5.50
C THR A 186 -10.49 7.48 6.67
N HIS A 187 -10.76 8.77 6.59
CA HIS A 187 -11.69 9.47 7.47
C HIS A 187 -12.97 9.86 6.72
N ASP A 188 -13.08 9.52 5.44
CA ASP A 188 -14.20 9.82 4.55
C ASP A 188 -15.07 8.58 4.37
N GLN A 189 -16.35 8.71 4.69
CA GLN A 189 -17.32 7.64 4.62
C GLN A 189 -17.67 7.24 3.17
N GLU A 190 -17.69 8.20 2.24
CA GLU A 190 -17.92 7.91 0.82
C GLU A 190 -16.79 7.06 0.24
N GLU A 191 -15.53 7.36 0.61
CA GLU A 191 -14.37 6.56 0.18
C GLU A 191 -14.49 5.11 0.66
N ALA A 192 -14.88 4.92 1.92
CA ALA A 192 -15.06 3.59 2.47
C ALA A 192 -16.15 2.82 1.73
N MET A 193 -17.30 3.45 1.46
CA MET A 193 -18.43 2.79 0.81
C MET A 193 -18.24 2.52 -0.69
N GLU A 194 -17.48 3.38 -1.40
CA GLU A 194 -17.24 3.20 -2.84
C GLU A 194 -16.15 2.17 -3.14
N VAL A 195 -15.18 2.01 -2.24
CA VAL A 195 -13.95 1.26 -2.53
C VAL A 195 -13.87 -0.08 -1.82
N ALA A 196 -14.37 -0.20 -0.58
CA ALA A 196 -14.35 -1.45 0.19
C ALA A 196 -15.39 -2.49 -0.30
N ASP A 197 -15.15 -3.75 0.11
CA ASP A 197 -16.09 -4.86 -0.09
C ASP A 197 -17.19 -4.90 0.95
#